data_553f18355f820714a70527b827a9c966
#
_entry.id   553f18355f820714a70527b827a9c966
#
_cell.length_a   1.000
_cell.length_b   1.000
_cell.length_c   1.000
_cell.angle_alpha   90.00
_cell.angle_beta   90.00
_cell.angle_gamma   90.00
#
_symmetry.space_group_name_H-M   'P 1'
#
loop_
_entity.id
_entity.type
_entity.pdbx_description
1 polymer ?
#
loop_
_entity_poly.entity_id
_entity_poly.type
_entity_poly.pdbx_seq_one_letter_code
_entity_poly.pdbx_strand_id
1 'polypeptide(L)'
;PTDREWSTANWSGYTGCWEIVYGRLYLKKVMVYMYDKILKKHYEITYDAYDLKELFAPYYTVHGISAEWYSNKDVTAGRGECIRVINDAYDRNYAEELVMTFEKGEVVKEEYWRNKKMTDGWDLMDDAGQELMKLFPYEQFPELETKRAFVFFKNVMVSADGRFKDCDADLYWSKDESMDENYNQQIIAAFKETMRKVYPWETFYIHGKYTINNGHR
;
A
#
# COMPACT_ATOMS: atom_id res chain seq x y z
N PRO A 1 24.72 -21.45 16.32
CA PRO A 1 23.76 -20.35 16.57
C PRO A 1 23.00 -20.09 15.28
N THR A 2 21.70 -20.30 15.36
CA THR A 2 20.77 -20.03 14.28
C THR A 2 20.14 -18.67 14.52
N ASP A 3 20.10 -17.83 13.49
CA ASP A 3 19.42 -16.54 13.53
C ASP A 3 18.18 -16.58 12.64
N ARG A 4 17.15 -15.83 13.01
CA ARG A 4 16.02 -15.57 12.09
C ARG A 4 16.54 -14.86 10.86
N GLU A 5 16.07 -15.31 9.72
CA GLU A 5 16.37 -14.66 8.46
C GLU A 5 15.46 -13.45 8.28
N TRP A 6 16.09 -12.31 8.02
CA TRP A 6 15.39 -11.05 7.73
C TRP A 6 15.60 -10.73 6.26
N SER A 7 14.51 -10.43 5.57
CA SER A 7 14.57 -9.88 4.22
C SER A 7 13.66 -8.68 4.11
N THR A 8 13.88 -7.83 3.13
CA THR A 8 12.98 -6.70 2.84
C THR A 8 11.55 -7.15 2.54
N ALA A 9 11.37 -8.40 2.11
CA ALA A 9 10.07 -9.02 1.86
C ALA A 9 9.47 -9.70 3.10
N ASN A 10 10.24 -9.92 4.17
CA ASN A 10 9.77 -10.57 5.40
C ASN A 10 10.47 -10.02 6.64
N TRP A 11 10.11 -8.82 7.03
CA TRP A 11 10.67 -8.13 8.20
C TRP A 11 10.35 -8.83 9.52
N SER A 12 9.25 -9.56 9.59
CA SER A 12 8.86 -10.31 10.79
C SER A 12 9.64 -11.60 10.97
N GLY A 13 10.31 -12.10 9.91
CA GLY A 13 11.02 -13.38 9.91
C GLY A 13 10.09 -14.59 9.99
N TYR A 14 8.79 -14.40 9.76
CA TYR A 14 7.81 -15.50 9.70
C TYR A 14 6.67 -15.15 8.73
N THR A 15 5.98 -16.18 8.27
CA THR A 15 4.77 -16.08 7.45
C THR A 15 3.64 -16.86 8.10
N GLY A 16 2.49 -16.22 8.30
CA GLY A 16 1.27 -16.88 8.76
C GLY A 16 0.42 -17.37 7.59
N CYS A 17 -0.05 -18.61 7.64
CA CYS A 17 -1.04 -19.14 6.70
C CYS A 17 -2.41 -19.12 7.34
N TRP A 18 -3.34 -18.47 6.69
CA TRP A 18 -4.67 -18.21 7.20
C TRP A 18 -5.73 -18.90 6.35
N GLU A 19 -6.82 -19.25 6.95
CA GLU A 19 -7.99 -19.83 6.28
C GLU A 19 -9.27 -19.22 6.82
N ILE A 20 -10.24 -18.97 5.93
CA ILE A 20 -11.59 -18.56 6.31
C ILE A 20 -12.47 -19.80 6.27
N VAL A 21 -13.01 -20.18 7.43
CA VAL A 21 -13.92 -21.32 7.58
C VAL A 21 -15.22 -20.81 8.17
N TYR A 22 -16.33 -21.01 7.46
CA TYR A 22 -17.67 -20.54 7.84
C TYR A 22 -17.70 -19.05 8.23
N GLY A 23 -17.01 -18.21 7.44
CA GLY A 23 -16.96 -16.77 7.67
C GLY A 23 -16.06 -16.33 8.82
N ARG A 24 -15.25 -17.23 9.40
CA ARG A 24 -14.27 -16.92 10.44
C ARG A 24 -12.83 -17.13 9.97
N LEU A 25 -11.94 -16.24 10.37
CA LEU A 25 -10.52 -16.28 10.06
C LEU A 25 -9.78 -17.14 11.10
N TYR A 26 -9.00 -18.10 10.61
CA TYR A 26 -8.18 -18.99 11.44
C TYR A 26 -6.73 -18.98 10.98
N LEU A 27 -5.79 -18.88 11.93
CA LEU A 27 -4.40 -19.16 11.67
C LEU A 27 -4.22 -20.69 11.66
N LYS A 28 -3.73 -21.21 10.54
CA LYS A 28 -3.52 -22.66 10.35
C LYS A 28 -2.11 -23.08 10.66
N LYS A 29 -1.14 -22.25 10.26
CA LYS A 29 0.29 -22.53 10.50
C LYS A 29 1.11 -21.25 10.45
N VAL A 30 2.28 -21.30 11.06
CA VAL A 30 3.32 -20.27 11.00
C VAL A 30 4.59 -20.91 10.46
N MET A 31 5.16 -20.30 9.43
CA MET A 31 6.45 -20.68 8.86
C MET A 31 7.50 -19.68 9.32
N VAL A 32 8.57 -20.16 9.96
CA VAL A 32 9.69 -19.34 10.43
C VAL A 32 10.91 -19.66 9.58
N TYR A 33 11.51 -18.64 9.01
CA TYR A 33 12.71 -18.77 8.18
C TYR A 33 13.96 -18.57 9.05
N MET A 34 14.90 -19.51 8.95
CA MET A 34 16.10 -19.57 9.77
C MET A 34 17.32 -19.70 8.89
N TYR A 35 18.42 -19.11 9.32
CA TYR A 35 19.72 -19.27 8.68
C TYR A 35 20.70 -19.93 9.65
N ASP A 36 21.26 -21.09 9.28
CA ASP A 36 22.33 -21.74 10.02
C ASP A 36 23.69 -21.19 9.55
N LYS A 37 24.34 -20.42 10.41
CA LYS A 37 25.63 -19.78 10.13
C LYS A 37 26.78 -20.79 9.97
N ILE A 38 26.68 -21.95 10.60
CA ILE A 38 27.73 -23.00 10.55
C ILE A 38 27.60 -23.76 9.23
N LEU A 39 26.39 -24.22 8.92
CA LEU A 39 26.12 -24.98 7.70
C LEU A 39 25.94 -24.09 6.48
N LYS A 40 25.81 -22.76 6.65
CA LYS A 40 25.52 -21.76 5.62
C LYS A 40 24.30 -22.15 4.78
N LYS A 41 23.25 -22.61 5.46
CA LYS A 41 22.01 -23.07 4.83
C LYS A 41 20.79 -22.36 5.40
N HIS A 42 19.85 -22.05 4.51
CA HIS A 42 18.51 -21.60 4.86
C HIS A 42 17.62 -22.82 5.08
N TYR A 43 16.73 -22.74 6.04
CA TYR A 43 15.70 -23.74 6.29
C TYR A 43 14.45 -23.11 6.87
N GLU A 44 13.34 -23.77 6.69
CA GLU A 44 12.03 -23.37 7.19
C GLU A 44 11.60 -24.30 8.31
N ILE A 45 11.08 -23.73 9.39
CA ILE A 45 10.37 -24.47 10.43
C ILE A 45 8.92 -24.12 10.33
N THR A 46 8.05 -25.12 10.16
CA THR A 46 6.61 -24.95 10.13
C THR A 46 6.03 -25.42 11.47
N TYR A 47 5.24 -24.54 12.09
CA TYR A 47 4.40 -24.84 13.25
C TYR A 47 2.94 -24.83 12.81
N ASP A 48 2.22 -25.92 12.98
CA ASP A 48 0.79 -25.95 12.74
C ASP A 48 -0.02 -25.40 13.93
N ALA A 49 -1.34 -25.29 13.79
CA ALA A 49 -2.18 -24.75 14.86
C ALA A 49 -2.13 -25.60 16.15
N TYR A 50 -1.85 -26.91 16.03
CA TYR A 50 -1.70 -27.78 17.19
C TYR A 50 -0.41 -27.53 17.93
N ASP A 51 0.71 -27.28 17.23
CA ASP A 51 1.98 -26.92 17.83
C ASP A 51 1.89 -25.60 18.62
N LEU A 52 1.02 -24.70 18.15
CA LEU A 52 0.82 -23.36 18.72
C LEU A 52 -0.30 -23.31 19.78
N LYS A 53 -0.97 -24.43 20.07
CA LYS A 53 -2.18 -24.48 20.91
C LYS A 53 -1.98 -23.90 22.32
N GLU A 54 -0.82 -24.12 22.94
CA GLU A 54 -0.56 -23.60 24.27
C GLU A 54 -0.31 -22.10 24.29
N LEU A 55 0.37 -21.59 23.26
CA LEU A 55 0.63 -20.17 23.08
C LEU A 55 -0.67 -19.38 22.84
N PHE A 56 -1.62 -19.99 22.14
CA PHE A 56 -2.90 -19.39 21.79
C PHE A 56 -4.09 -20.10 22.45
N ALA A 57 -3.88 -20.66 23.64
CA ALA A 57 -4.87 -21.52 24.31
C ALA A 57 -6.33 -21.01 24.29
N PRO A 58 -6.64 -19.72 24.56
CA PRO A 58 -8.01 -19.20 24.52
C PRO A 58 -8.66 -19.22 23.14
N TYR A 59 -7.86 -19.25 22.08
CA TYR A 59 -8.30 -19.13 20.69
C TYR A 59 -8.17 -20.42 19.90
N TYR A 60 -7.59 -21.48 20.49
CA TYR A 60 -7.42 -22.75 19.81
C TYR A 60 -8.75 -23.48 19.65
N THR A 61 -9.03 -23.92 18.43
CA THR A 61 -10.24 -24.68 18.04
C THR A 61 -9.88 -25.85 17.13
N VAL A 62 -10.85 -26.69 16.81
CA VAL A 62 -10.69 -27.78 15.82
C VAL A 62 -10.42 -27.26 14.40
N HIS A 63 -10.73 -26.01 14.11
CA HIS A 63 -10.49 -25.39 12.82
C HIS A 63 -9.15 -24.67 12.73
N GLY A 64 -8.43 -24.52 13.83
CA GLY A 64 -7.19 -23.75 13.97
C GLY A 64 -7.29 -22.72 15.09
N ILE A 65 -6.44 -21.71 15.05
CA ILE A 65 -6.43 -20.63 16.04
C ILE A 65 -7.35 -19.51 15.53
N SER A 66 -8.47 -19.28 16.21
CA SER A 66 -9.44 -18.23 15.88
C SER A 66 -8.80 -16.84 16.02
N ALA A 67 -8.91 -16.01 14.99
CA ALA A 67 -8.28 -14.69 14.95
C ALA A 67 -9.17 -13.59 15.56
N GLU A 68 -9.72 -13.81 16.76
CA GLU A 68 -10.65 -12.85 17.41
C GLU A 68 -10.04 -11.47 17.69
N TRP A 69 -8.72 -11.37 17.72
CA TRP A 69 -8.01 -10.09 17.81
C TRP A 69 -7.98 -9.30 16.49
N TYR A 70 -8.43 -9.92 15.36
CA TYR A 70 -8.43 -9.29 14.04
C TYR A 70 -9.78 -8.59 13.83
N SER A 71 -9.80 -7.27 14.07
CA SER A 71 -11.01 -6.44 14.00
C SER A 71 -10.74 -5.14 13.28
N ASN A 72 -11.77 -4.59 12.63
CA ASN A 72 -11.71 -3.31 11.88
C ASN A 72 -10.61 -3.31 10.80
N LYS A 73 -10.42 -4.45 10.15
CA LYS A 73 -9.40 -4.63 9.12
C LYS A 73 -9.97 -5.38 7.93
N ASP A 74 -9.45 -5.03 6.76
CA ASP A 74 -9.81 -5.67 5.52
C ASP A 74 -8.76 -6.70 5.09
N VAL A 75 -9.23 -7.74 4.44
CA VAL A 75 -8.42 -8.69 3.67
C VAL A 75 -8.90 -8.65 2.22
N THR A 76 -7.98 -8.45 1.29
CA THR A 76 -8.29 -8.47 -0.14
C THR A 76 -7.76 -9.75 -0.77
N ALA A 77 -8.65 -10.49 -1.41
CA ALA A 77 -8.30 -11.62 -2.25
C ALA A 77 -8.39 -11.21 -3.73
N GLY A 78 -7.25 -11.22 -4.43
CA GLY A 78 -7.16 -10.82 -5.84
C GLY A 78 -7.13 -12.02 -6.79
N ARG A 79 -7.75 -11.86 -7.99
CA ARG A 79 -7.76 -12.85 -9.06
C ARG A 79 -7.62 -12.18 -10.42
N GLY A 80 -7.05 -12.91 -11.38
CA GLY A 80 -6.85 -12.43 -12.76
C GLY A 80 -5.55 -11.64 -12.93
N GLU A 81 -5.54 -10.74 -13.89
CA GLU A 81 -4.39 -9.91 -14.22
C GLU A 81 -4.08 -8.91 -13.09
N CYS A 82 -2.80 -8.67 -12.83
CA CYS A 82 -2.38 -7.58 -11.95
C CYS A 82 -2.54 -6.26 -12.72
N ILE A 83 -3.47 -5.42 -12.29
CA ILE A 83 -3.84 -4.18 -12.97
C ILE A 83 -2.93 -3.02 -12.56
N ARG A 84 -2.57 -2.95 -11.27
CA ARG A 84 -1.75 -1.87 -10.72
C ARG A 84 -0.81 -2.41 -9.63
N VAL A 85 0.42 -1.95 -9.64
CA VAL A 85 1.41 -2.18 -8.56
C VAL A 85 1.72 -0.84 -7.91
N ILE A 86 1.45 -0.70 -6.62
CA ILE A 86 1.69 0.54 -5.87
C ILE A 86 3.05 0.49 -5.18
N ASN A 87 3.43 -0.67 -4.66
CA ASN A 87 4.78 -0.93 -4.18
C ASN A 87 5.20 -2.38 -4.46
N ASP A 88 6.49 -2.64 -4.40
CA ASP A 88 7.08 -3.88 -4.91
C ASP A 88 6.65 -5.16 -4.19
N ALA A 89 6.11 -5.05 -2.96
CA ALA A 89 5.90 -6.24 -2.16
C ALA A 89 4.42 -6.66 -2.04
N TYR A 90 3.52 -5.75 -1.65
CA TYR A 90 2.20 -6.17 -1.14
C TYR A 90 1.01 -5.36 -1.66
N ASP A 91 1.23 -4.13 -2.15
CA ASP A 91 0.14 -3.27 -2.60
C ASP A 91 -0.08 -3.42 -4.11
N ARG A 92 -0.94 -4.37 -4.44
CA ARG A 92 -1.34 -4.67 -5.83
C ARG A 92 -2.84 -4.68 -5.95
N ASN A 93 -3.34 -4.26 -7.10
CA ASN A 93 -4.73 -4.46 -7.46
C ASN A 93 -4.84 -5.43 -8.63
N TYR A 94 -5.76 -6.37 -8.51
CA TYR A 94 -6.06 -7.35 -9.54
C TYR A 94 -7.36 -7.03 -10.27
N ALA A 95 -7.55 -7.61 -11.45
CA ALA A 95 -8.74 -7.40 -12.28
C ALA A 95 -10.04 -7.71 -11.51
N GLU A 96 -10.02 -8.71 -10.64
CA GLU A 96 -11.12 -9.05 -9.75
C GLU A 96 -10.61 -9.10 -8.32
N GLU A 97 -11.30 -8.45 -7.41
CA GLU A 97 -10.96 -8.44 -5.99
C GLU A 97 -12.20 -8.65 -5.12
N LEU A 98 -12.04 -9.49 -4.12
CA LEU A 98 -12.98 -9.65 -3.01
C LEU A 98 -12.37 -9.00 -1.77
N VAL A 99 -12.98 -7.94 -1.29
CA VAL A 99 -12.60 -7.25 -0.05
C VAL A 99 -13.51 -7.74 1.07
N MET A 100 -12.92 -8.29 2.11
CA MET A 100 -13.64 -8.81 3.29
C MET A 100 -13.25 -8.00 4.51
N THR A 101 -14.22 -7.36 5.16
CA THR A 101 -14.03 -6.66 6.44
C THR A 101 -14.29 -7.63 7.59
N PHE A 102 -13.37 -7.64 8.55
CA PHE A 102 -13.45 -8.51 9.73
C PHE A 102 -13.74 -7.72 11.00
N GLU A 103 -14.58 -8.32 11.84
CA GLU A 103 -14.83 -7.92 13.22
C GLU A 103 -14.69 -9.15 14.13
N LYS A 104 -13.76 -9.11 15.10
CA LYS A 104 -13.41 -10.23 15.98
C LYS A 104 -13.20 -11.56 15.24
N GLY A 105 -12.49 -11.47 14.10
CA GLY A 105 -12.22 -12.63 13.26
C GLY A 105 -13.40 -13.12 12.41
N GLU A 106 -14.58 -12.53 12.50
CA GLU A 106 -15.73 -12.83 11.65
C GLU A 106 -15.80 -11.87 10.46
N VAL A 107 -16.15 -12.40 9.29
CA VAL A 107 -16.45 -11.60 8.10
C VAL A 107 -17.80 -10.91 8.32
N VAL A 108 -17.79 -9.59 8.42
CA VAL A 108 -19.00 -8.77 8.61
C VAL A 108 -19.44 -8.04 7.35
N LYS A 109 -18.56 -7.95 6.35
CA LYS A 109 -18.84 -7.33 5.06
C LYS A 109 -18.01 -7.99 3.98
N GLU A 110 -18.61 -8.16 2.79
CA GLU A 110 -17.95 -8.60 1.58
C GLU A 110 -18.28 -7.65 0.44
N GLU A 111 -17.27 -7.24 -0.32
CA GLU A 111 -17.42 -6.39 -1.48
C GLU A 111 -16.63 -6.98 -2.66
N TYR A 112 -17.32 -7.25 -3.76
CA TYR A 112 -16.69 -7.74 -4.97
C TYR A 112 -16.47 -6.59 -5.97
N TRP A 113 -15.23 -6.45 -6.42
CA TRP A 113 -14.82 -5.39 -7.31
C TRP A 113 -14.27 -5.93 -8.62
N ARG A 114 -14.55 -5.22 -9.70
CA ARG A 114 -13.90 -5.40 -10.98
C ARG A 114 -13.10 -4.16 -11.29
N ASN A 115 -11.79 -4.31 -11.23
CA ASN A 115 -10.83 -3.25 -11.48
C ASN A 115 -10.35 -3.30 -12.92
N LYS A 116 -9.92 -2.16 -13.45
CA LYS A 116 -9.36 -2.09 -14.79
C LYS A 116 -8.47 -0.87 -14.97
N LYS A 117 -7.49 -0.99 -15.85
CA LYS A 117 -6.77 0.14 -16.40
C LYS A 117 -7.69 0.88 -17.38
N MET A 118 -7.74 2.18 -17.27
CA MET A 118 -8.65 3.04 -18.05
C MET A 118 -7.93 3.75 -19.19
N THR A 119 -6.76 4.32 -18.87
CA THR A 119 -5.99 5.17 -19.78
C THR A 119 -4.51 4.91 -19.58
N ASP A 120 -3.79 4.72 -20.69
CA ASP A 120 -2.34 4.79 -20.70
C ASP A 120 -1.90 6.25 -20.65
N GLY A 121 -0.80 6.53 -19.97
CA GLY A 121 -0.32 7.89 -19.85
C GLY A 121 0.87 7.99 -18.88
N TRP A 122 1.07 9.19 -18.35
CA TRP A 122 2.15 9.46 -17.41
C TRP A 122 1.97 8.70 -16.10
N ASP A 123 2.98 7.91 -15.74
CA ASP A 123 3.04 7.23 -14.44
C ASP A 123 3.85 8.08 -13.46
N LEU A 124 3.26 8.41 -12.33
CA LEU A 124 3.91 9.19 -11.29
C LEU A 124 5.13 8.48 -10.68
N MET A 125 5.11 7.16 -10.67
CA MET A 125 6.19 6.34 -10.09
C MET A 125 7.39 6.20 -11.03
N ASP A 126 7.22 6.48 -12.33
CA ASP A 126 8.25 6.29 -13.35
C ASP A 126 8.69 7.63 -13.97
N ASP A 127 7.91 8.19 -14.86
CA ASP A 127 8.33 9.27 -15.75
C ASP A 127 7.73 10.66 -15.44
N ALA A 128 6.57 10.69 -14.83
CA ALA A 128 5.85 11.94 -14.57
C ALA A 128 6.58 12.89 -13.61
N GLY A 129 7.39 12.36 -12.69
CA GLY A 129 8.14 13.20 -11.74
C GLY A 129 9.05 14.21 -12.42
N GLN A 130 9.74 13.80 -13.48
CA GLN A 130 10.61 14.71 -14.25
C GLN A 130 9.80 15.76 -15.03
N GLU A 131 8.65 15.38 -15.58
CA GLU A 131 7.80 16.30 -16.31
C GLU A 131 7.15 17.34 -15.38
N LEU A 132 6.71 16.93 -14.21
CA LEU A 132 6.21 17.84 -13.16
C LEU A 132 7.28 18.87 -12.77
N MET A 133 8.53 18.43 -12.57
CA MET A 133 9.62 19.34 -12.23
C MET A 133 9.91 20.36 -13.34
N LYS A 134 9.78 20.00 -14.62
CA LYS A 134 9.95 20.94 -15.74
C LYS A 134 8.82 21.96 -15.83
N LEU A 135 7.61 21.57 -15.50
CA LEU A 135 6.41 22.40 -15.65
C LEU A 135 6.11 23.23 -14.40
N PHE A 136 6.75 22.95 -13.27
CA PHE A 136 6.57 23.70 -12.03
C PHE A 136 7.16 25.11 -12.13
N PRO A 137 6.45 26.16 -11.73
CA PRO A 137 6.89 27.54 -11.89
C PRO A 137 7.86 27.98 -10.78
N TYR A 138 9.09 27.46 -10.77
CA TYR A 138 10.11 27.77 -9.75
C TYR A 138 10.39 29.24 -9.58
N GLU A 139 10.30 30.02 -10.65
CA GLU A 139 10.51 31.47 -10.64
C GLU A 139 9.55 32.23 -9.71
N GLN A 140 8.44 31.64 -9.37
CA GLN A 140 7.47 32.20 -8.41
C GLN A 140 7.84 31.88 -6.95
N PHE A 141 8.79 30.96 -6.74
CA PHE A 141 9.13 30.42 -5.43
C PHE A 141 10.65 30.43 -5.20
N PRO A 142 11.29 31.62 -5.07
CA PRO A 142 12.74 31.74 -5.01
C PRO A 142 13.38 31.01 -3.82
N GLU A 143 12.63 30.79 -2.73
CA GLU A 143 13.10 30.02 -1.57
C GLU A 143 13.44 28.56 -1.92
N LEU A 144 12.82 28.00 -2.97
CA LEU A 144 13.11 26.62 -3.43
C LEU A 144 14.47 26.48 -4.12
N GLU A 145 15.17 27.58 -4.45
CA GLU A 145 16.54 27.54 -4.93
C GLU A 145 17.54 27.09 -3.85
N THR A 146 17.25 27.42 -2.60
CA THR A 146 18.15 27.16 -1.46
C THR A 146 17.59 26.18 -0.45
N LYS A 147 16.28 25.96 -0.41
CA LYS A 147 15.57 25.11 0.53
C LYS A 147 14.88 23.96 -0.21
N ARG A 148 14.76 22.81 0.47
CA ARG A 148 14.05 21.65 -0.06
C ARG A 148 12.69 21.51 0.60
N ALA A 149 11.66 21.39 -0.24
CA ALA A 149 10.30 21.08 0.18
C ALA A 149 9.86 19.72 -0.43
N PHE A 150 9.01 19.02 0.30
CA PHE A 150 8.39 17.77 -0.13
C PHE A 150 6.88 17.95 -0.11
N VAL A 151 6.24 17.69 -1.24
CA VAL A 151 4.78 17.66 -1.34
C VAL A 151 4.34 16.21 -1.20
N PHE A 152 3.61 15.90 -0.14
CA PHE A 152 2.93 14.63 0.05
C PHE A 152 1.48 14.80 -0.34
N PHE A 153 0.97 13.91 -1.17
CA PHE A 153 -0.40 14.01 -1.65
C PHE A 153 -1.09 12.63 -1.64
N LYS A 154 -2.39 12.68 -1.40
CA LYS A 154 -3.27 11.51 -1.30
C LYS A 154 -4.64 11.84 -1.89
N ASN A 155 -5.52 10.84 -1.94
CA ASN A 155 -6.89 11.01 -2.43
C ASN A 155 -6.95 11.68 -3.82
N VAL A 156 -6.06 11.24 -4.72
CA VAL A 156 -5.96 11.81 -6.06
C VAL A 156 -7.25 11.54 -6.84
N MET A 157 -7.87 12.60 -7.30
CA MET A 157 -9.07 12.57 -8.13
C MET A 157 -8.70 12.82 -9.58
N VAL A 158 -9.02 11.85 -10.43
CA VAL A 158 -8.85 11.94 -11.90
C VAL A 158 -10.14 11.55 -12.59
N SER A 159 -10.26 11.91 -13.86
CA SER A 159 -11.33 11.40 -14.73
C SER A 159 -10.88 10.15 -15.49
N ALA A 160 -11.83 9.42 -16.05
CA ALA A 160 -11.57 8.18 -16.79
C ALA A 160 -10.60 8.36 -17.96
N ASP A 161 -10.53 9.57 -18.53
CA ASP A 161 -9.65 9.93 -19.63
C ASP A 161 -8.26 10.43 -19.19
N GLY A 162 -7.95 10.36 -17.89
CA GLY A 162 -6.65 10.73 -17.35
C GLY A 162 -6.47 12.22 -17.05
N ARG A 163 -7.53 13.00 -16.86
CA ARG A 163 -7.41 14.41 -16.42
C ARG A 163 -7.35 14.47 -14.89
N PHE A 164 -6.31 15.08 -14.38
CA PHE A 164 -6.21 15.42 -12.95
C PHE A 164 -7.25 16.48 -12.58
N LYS A 165 -7.94 16.27 -11.48
CA LYS A 165 -8.95 17.19 -10.93
C LYS A 165 -8.44 17.85 -9.67
N ASP A 166 -8.10 17.05 -8.65
CA ASP A 166 -7.61 17.53 -7.36
C ASP A 166 -6.94 16.40 -6.55
N CYS A 167 -6.32 16.75 -5.45
CA CYS A 167 -5.81 15.85 -4.42
C CYS A 167 -5.75 16.56 -3.07
N ASP A 168 -5.71 15.80 -1.97
CA ASP A 168 -5.25 16.32 -0.69
C ASP A 168 -3.72 16.40 -0.75
N ALA A 169 -3.14 17.53 -0.32
CA ALA A 169 -1.70 17.72 -0.33
C ALA A 169 -1.21 18.46 0.91
N ASP A 170 -0.09 17.99 1.46
CA ASP A 170 0.63 18.59 2.58
C ASP A 170 2.06 18.91 2.14
N LEU A 171 2.64 20.02 2.61
CA LEU A 171 4.00 20.41 2.33
C LEU A 171 4.87 20.30 3.58
N TYR A 172 6.06 19.72 3.43
CA TYR A 172 7.04 19.61 4.50
C TYR A 172 8.39 20.14 4.02
N TRP A 173 9.04 20.98 4.84
CA TRP A 173 10.38 21.48 4.58
C TRP A 173 11.43 20.54 5.17
N SER A 174 12.60 20.49 4.53
CA SER A 174 13.75 19.73 5.02
C SER A 174 14.42 20.47 6.19
N LYS A 175 14.86 19.74 7.23
CA LYS A 175 15.77 20.22 8.28
C LYS A 175 15.34 21.51 9.00
N ASP A 176 14.37 21.44 9.88
CA ASP A 176 13.97 22.57 10.74
C ASP A 176 13.66 23.89 10.01
N GLU A 177 13.61 23.83 8.69
CA GLU A 177 13.16 24.92 7.84
C GLU A 177 11.65 24.99 7.89
N SER A 178 11.12 26.18 7.96
CA SER A 178 9.68 26.42 7.87
C SER A 178 9.42 27.72 7.14
N MET A 179 8.29 27.76 6.48
CA MET A 179 7.77 28.97 5.84
C MET A 179 6.37 29.22 6.40
N ASP A 180 5.86 30.43 6.20
CA ASP A 180 4.50 30.71 6.62
C ASP A 180 3.47 29.88 5.85
N GLU A 181 2.34 29.64 6.46
CA GLU A 181 1.30 28.76 5.92
C GLU A 181 0.75 29.27 4.58
N ASN A 182 0.67 30.57 4.38
CA ASN A 182 0.19 31.14 3.12
C ASN A 182 1.13 30.82 1.96
N TYR A 183 2.44 30.88 2.20
CA TYR A 183 3.45 30.50 1.20
C TYR A 183 3.38 29.00 0.89
N ASN A 184 3.20 28.17 1.92
CA ASN A 184 3.00 26.72 1.75
C ASN A 184 1.79 26.41 0.86
N GLN A 185 0.67 27.09 1.10
CA GLN A 185 -0.56 26.92 0.31
C GLN A 185 -0.38 27.38 -1.14
N GLN A 186 0.42 28.41 -1.39
CA GLN A 186 0.75 28.86 -2.75
C GLN A 186 1.56 27.78 -3.50
N ILE A 187 2.55 27.16 -2.85
CA ILE A 187 3.31 26.04 -3.45
C ILE A 187 2.38 24.85 -3.75
N ILE A 188 1.52 24.47 -2.82
CA ILE A 188 0.55 23.39 -3.02
C ILE A 188 -0.38 23.71 -4.21
N ALA A 189 -0.87 24.95 -4.30
CA ALA A 189 -1.72 25.36 -5.41
C ALA A 189 -0.98 25.28 -6.75
N ALA A 190 0.27 25.77 -6.81
CA ALA A 190 1.09 25.69 -8.00
C ALA A 190 1.40 24.22 -8.40
N PHE A 191 1.63 23.34 -7.41
CA PHE A 191 1.79 21.91 -7.65
C PHE A 191 0.54 21.30 -8.28
N LYS A 192 -0.64 21.57 -7.74
CA LYS A 192 -1.91 21.10 -8.30
C LYS A 192 -2.17 21.61 -9.72
N GLU A 193 -1.84 22.88 -10.01
CA GLU A 193 -1.91 23.41 -11.37
C GLU A 193 -0.91 22.72 -12.31
N THR A 194 0.28 22.38 -11.82
CA THR A 194 1.26 21.62 -12.60
C THR A 194 0.74 20.22 -12.92
N MET A 195 0.12 19.54 -11.96
CA MET A 195 -0.54 18.24 -12.16
C MET A 195 -1.63 18.32 -13.26
N ARG A 196 -2.36 19.43 -13.37
CA ARG A 196 -3.38 19.65 -14.42
C ARG A 196 -2.80 19.82 -15.82
N LYS A 197 -1.56 20.29 -15.94
CA LYS A 197 -0.86 20.45 -17.23
C LYS A 197 -0.36 19.12 -17.79
N VAL A 198 -0.09 18.15 -16.93
CA VAL A 198 0.32 16.81 -17.33
C VAL A 198 -0.91 16.02 -17.77
N TYR A 199 -0.90 15.54 -19.01
CA TYR A 199 -2.05 14.82 -19.59
C TYR A 199 -1.61 13.92 -20.75
N PRO A 200 -2.22 12.71 -20.90
CA PRO A 200 -3.08 12.08 -19.91
C PRO A 200 -2.26 11.46 -18.78
N TRP A 201 -2.84 11.34 -17.59
CA TRP A 201 -2.32 10.50 -16.51
C TRP A 201 -2.70 9.05 -16.74
N GLU A 202 -1.81 8.12 -16.47
CA GLU A 202 -2.17 6.70 -16.39
C GLU A 202 -3.22 6.51 -15.31
N THR A 203 -4.39 6.02 -15.69
CA THR A 203 -5.57 6.02 -14.82
C THR A 203 -6.15 4.62 -14.68
N PHE A 204 -6.54 4.31 -13.48
CA PHE A 204 -7.15 3.04 -13.08
C PHE A 204 -8.54 3.28 -12.48
N TYR A 205 -9.43 2.33 -12.68
CA TYR A 205 -10.70 2.24 -11.95
C TYR A 205 -10.56 1.14 -10.92
N ILE A 206 -10.41 1.52 -9.64
CA ILE A 206 -10.14 0.62 -8.52
C ILE A 206 -11.21 0.85 -7.44
N HIS A 207 -11.88 -0.21 -7.01
CA HIS A 207 -12.91 -0.17 -5.95
C HIS A 207 -13.92 0.98 -6.15
N GLY A 208 -14.43 1.12 -7.38
CA GLY A 208 -15.44 2.13 -7.70
C GLY A 208 -14.91 3.55 -7.89
N LYS A 209 -13.58 3.78 -7.86
CA LYS A 209 -12.98 5.12 -7.99
C LYS A 209 -11.94 5.17 -9.10
N TYR A 210 -11.85 6.32 -9.76
CA TYR A 210 -10.74 6.61 -10.66
C TYR A 210 -9.54 7.12 -9.86
N THR A 211 -8.37 6.55 -10.12
CA THR A 211 -7.13 6.88 -9.42
C THR A 211 -5.92 6.72 -10.35
N ILE A 212 -4.79 7.30 -9.97
CA ILE A 212 -3.50 7.08 -10.61
C ILE A 212 -2.62 6.17 -9.74
N ASN A 213 -1.47 5.80 -10.27
CA ASN A 213 -0.44 5.12 -9.48
C ASN A 213 0.34 6.18 -8.68
N ASN A 214 0.02 6.34 -7.40
CA ASN A 214 0.58 7.39 -6.54
C ASN A 214 1.43 6.87 -5.39
N GLY A 215 1.95 5.67 -5.46
CA GLY A 215 2.83 5.01 -4.49
C GLY A 215 2.80 5.61 -3.08
N HIS A 216 2.41 4.85 -2.09
CA HIS A 216 2.59 5.31 -0.72
C HIS A 216 4.07 5.20 -0.34
N ARG A 217 4.72 6.31 -0.13
CA ARG A 217 6.01 6.36 0.57
C ARG A 217 5.83 6.92 1.97
#